data_9a3591f4c59868cb229ca9c53f9fd469
#
_entry.id   9a3591f4c59868cb229ca9c53f9fd469
#
_cell.length_a   1.000
_cell.length_b   1.000
_cell.length_c   1.000
_cell.angle_alpha   90.00
_cell.angle_beta   90.00
_cell.angle_gamma   90.00
#
_symmetry.space_group_name_H-M   'P 1'
#
loop_
_entity.id
_entity.type
_entity.pdbx_description
1 polymer ?
#
loop_
_entity_poly.entity_id
_entity_poly.type
_entity_poly.pdbx_seq_one_letter_code
_entity_poly.pdbx_strand_id
1 'polypeptide(L)'
;ERSAIADKGVGGRILLVDDRPSSYERLAPILSAEHTVDVEINPAEALFHAAEGNYDLLIVSLGLENYDGLRLCSQARSLERTRQLPILAISDADNNARLLRGLEIGVNDYLLRPVDKNELLARARTQIRKRRYTDHLRDNVQNSIEMAITDALTGLHNRRYMETHLATLAEQASSRGKPLALMMLDID
;
A
#
# COMPACT_ATOMS: atom_id res chain seq x y z
N GLU A 1 -17.51 25.29 -4.75
CA GLU A 1 -18.33 24.07 -4.88
C GLU A 1 -17.43 22.88 -4.59
N ARG A 2 -17.50 22.41 -3.33
CA ARG A 2 -16.84 21.16 -2.90
C ARG A 2 -17.67 20.03 -3.45
N SER A 3 -17.25 19.45 -4.56
CA SER A 3 -17.77 18.16 -5.03
C SER A 3 -17.46 17.13 -3.96
N ALA A 4 -18.48 16.78 -3.17
CA ALA A 4 -18.47 15.58 -2.36
C ALA A 4 -18.39 14.41 -3.36
N ILE A 5 -17.21 13.82 -3.47
CA ILE A 5 -17.05 12.51 -4.09
C ILE A 5 -17.84 11.57 -3.17
N ALA A 6 -19.08 11.30 -3.56
CA ALA A 6 -19.89 10.29 -2.93
C ALA A 6 -19.16 8.95 -3.12
N ASP A 7 -18.52 8.49 -2.05
CA ASP A 7 -17.92 7.17 -1.94
C ASP A 7 -19.04 6.14 -1.97
N LYS A 8 -19.55 5.87 -3.18
CA LYS A 8 -20.48 4.79 -3.41
C LYS A 8 -19.70 3.48 -3.35
N GLY A 9 -19.58 2.91 -2.12
CA GLY A 9 -19.67 1.47 -1.88
C GLY A 9 -18.87 0.53 -2.79
N VAL A 10 -17.62 0.83 -3.13
CA VAL A 10 -16.71 -0.21 -3.58
C VAL A 10 -15.95 -0.69 -2.37
N GLY A 11 -16.39 -1.80 -1.79
CA GLY A 11 -15.71 -2.45 -0.68
C GLY A 11 -14.23 -2.69 -1.01
N GLY A 12 -13.34 -2.52 -0.03
CA GLY A 12 -11.92 -2.83 -0.21
C GLY A 12 -11.68 -4.34 -0.19
N ARG A 13 -10.51 -4.75 -0.66
CA ARG A 13 -10.04 -6.13 -0.54
C ARG A 13 -9.13 -6.26 0.67
N ILE A 14 -9.49 -7.15 1.59
CA ILE A 14 -8.82 -7.34 2.88
C ILE A 14 -8.19 -8.72 2.94
N LEU A 15 -6.94 -8.80 3.37
CA LEU A 15 -6.32 -10.04 3.80
C LEU A 15 -6.36 -10.11 5.33
N LEU A 16 -7.09 -11.08 5.88
CA LEU A 16 -7.16 -11.36 7.31
C LEU A 16 -6.24 -12.52 7.65
N VAL A 17 -5.19 -12.25 8.43
CA VAL A 17 -4.24 -13.27 8.90
C VAL A 17 -4.53 -13.62 10.35
N ASP A 18 -5.12 -14.77 10.57
CA ASP A 18 -5.43 -15.31 11.91
C ASP A 18 -5.54 -16.83 11.81
N ASP A 19 -4.81 -17.55 12.65
CA ASP A 19 -4.77 -19.02 12.67
C ASP A 19 -5.74 -19.61 13.73
N ARG A 20 -6.48 -18.76 14.44
CA ARG A 20 -7.47 -19.20 15.46
C ARG A 20 -8.87 -19.26 14.86
N PRO A 21 -9.49 -20.48 14.72
CA PRO A 21 -10.82 -20.63 14.13
C PRO A 21 -11.89 -19.76 14.81
N SER A 22 -11.92 -19.74 16.14
CA SER A 22 -12.86 -18.92 16.92
C SER A 22 -12.78 -17.43 16.65
N SER A 23 -11.65 -16.97 16.13
CA SER A 23 -11.40 -15.58 15.78
C SER A 23 -11.78 -15.28 14.32
N TYR A 24 -11.17 -15.94 13.35
CA TYR A 24 -11.42 -15.60 11.95
C TYR A 24 -12.83 -15.95 11.49
N GLU A 25 -13.45 -17.03 12.01
CA GLU A 25 -14.86 -17.37 11.71
C GLU A 25 -15.85 -16.30 12.20
N ARG A 26 -15.47 -15.53 13.22
CA ARG A 26 -16.25 -14.40 13.70
C ARG A 26 -15.96 -13.11 12.95
N LEU A 27 -14.69 -12.82 12.66
CA LEU A 27 -14.27 -11.55 12.08
C LEU A 27 -14.52 -11.48 10.57
N ALA A 28 -14.27 -12.57 9.83
CA ALA A 28 -14.41 -12.58 8.39
C ALA A 28 -15.85 -12.27 7.92
N PRO A 29 -16.93 -12.84 8.49
CA PRO A 29 -18.30 -12.49 8.10
C PRO A 29 -18.65 -11.02 8.41
N ILE A 30 -18.11 -10.45 9.50
CA ILE A 30 -18.33 -9.03 9.83
C ILE A 30 -17.74 -8.15 8.73
N LEU A 31 -16.49 -8.40 8.36
CA LEU A 31 -15.79 -7.65 7.32
C LEU A 31 -16.41 -7.87 5.93
N SER A 32 -16.87 -9.09 5.65
CA SER A 32 -17.49 -9.46 4.36
C SER A 32 -18.83 -8.77 4.11
N ALA A 33 -19.42 -8.16 5.13
CA ALA A 33 -20.61 -7.33 4.95
C ALA A 33 -20.37 -6.10 4.07
N GLU A 34 -19.13 -5.60 4.00
CA GLU A 34 -18.79 -4.38 3.27
C GLU A 34 -17.57 -4.54 2.34
N HIS A 35 -16.78 -5.60 2.52
CA HIS A 35 -15.49 -5.79 1.86
C HIS A 35 -15.35 -7.20 1.29
N THR A 36 -14.44 -7.39 0.35
CA THR A 36 -13.99 -8.73 -0.07
C THR A 36 -12.89 -9.17 0.88
N VAL A 37 -13.06 -10.34 1.52
CA VAL A 37 -12.15 -10.81 2.57
C VAL A 37 -11.57 -12.16 2.18
N ASP A 38 -10.26 -12.22 2.10
CA ASP A 38 -9.50 -13.47 2.02
C ASP A 38 -8.92 -13.75 3.42
N VAL A 39 -9.11 -14.96 3.90
CA VAL A 39 -8.58 -15.41 5.21
C VAL A 39 -7.36 -16.27 4.97
N GLU A 40 -6.24 -15.89 5.59
CA GLU A 40 -5.02 -16.65 5.59
C GLU A 40 -4.77 -17.24 6.99
N ILE A 41 -4.88 -18.54 7.07
CA ILE A 41 -4.68 -19.31 8.32
C ILE A 41 -3.22 -19.78 8.49
N ASN A 42 -2.42 -19.71 7.42
CA ASN A 42 -1.01 -20.01 7.47
C ASN A 42 -0.18 -18.71 7.43
N PRO A 43 0.30 -18.21 8.57
CA PRO A 43 1.02 -16.95 8.61
C PRO A 43 2.32 -16.93 7.78
N ALA A 44 2.89 -18.09 7.50
CA ALA A 44 4.09 -18.18 6.67
C ALA A 44 3.81 -17.84 5.18
N GLU A 45 2.58 -18.11 4.70
CA GLU A 45 2.13 -17.79 3.34
C GLU A 45 1.59 -16.36 3.23
N ALA A 46 1.29 -15.73 4.37
CA ALA A 46 0.60 -14.44 4.40
C ALA A 46 1.34 -13.32 3.65
N LEU A 47 2.68 -13.30 3.72
CA LEU A 47 3.48 -12.31 3.00
C LEU A 47 3.43 -12.51 1.49
N PHE A 48 3.47 -13.75 1.05
CA PHE A 48 3.36 -14.08 -0.38
C PHE A 48 2.00 -13.63 -0.90
N HIS A 49 0.92 -13.99 -0.22
CA HIS A 49 -0.43 -13.58 -0.60
C HIS A 49 -0.61 -12.07 -0.55
N ALA A 50 -0.07 -11.38 0.47
CA ALA A 50 -0.11 -9.93 0.55
C ALA A 50 0.65 -9.23 -0.58
N ALA A 51 1.75 -9.83 -1.05
CA ALA A 51 2.57 -9.27 -2.12
C ALA A 51 2.00 -9.51 -3.52
N GLU A 52 1.35 -10.65 -3.74
CA GLU A 52 0.78 -11.02 -5.05
C GLU A 52 -0.68 -10.57 -5.20
N GLY A 53 -1.43 -10.48 -4.10
CA GLY A 53 -2.82 -10.01 -4.09
C GLY A 53 -2.89 -8.48 -4.02
N ASN A 54 -3.79 -7.89 -4.79
CA ASN A 54 -4.07 -6.45 -4.70
C ASN A 54 -4.99 -6.16 -3.51
N TYR A 55 -4.43 -6.16 -2.30
CA TYR A 55 -5.17 -5.86 -1.08
C TYR A 55 -5.12 -4.37 -0.73
N ASP A 56 -6.22 -3.87 -0.19
CA ASP A 56 -6.34 -2.51 0.33
C ASP A 56 -5.96 -2.42 1.82
N LEU A 57 -6.06 -3.55 2.54
CA LEU A 57 -5.79 -3.63 3.98
C LEU A 57 -5.30 -5.04 4.36
N LEU A 58 -4.30 -5.09 5.21
CA LEU A 58 -3.83 -6.29 5.90
C LEU A 58 -4.29 -6.23 7.36
N ILE A 59 -5.05 -7.22 7.81
CA ILE A 59 -5.43 -7.37 9.22
C ILE A 59 -4.64 -8.54 9.79
N VAL A 60 -3.89 -8.32 10.86
CA VAL A 60 -3.02 -9.33 11.48
C VAL A 60 -3.38 -9.52 12.94
N SER A 61 -3.70 -10.75 13.32
CA SER A 61 -3.75 -11.15 14.73
C SER A 61 -2.33 -11.21 15.30
N LEU A 62 -2.04 -10.42 16.33
CA LEU A 62 -0.74 -10.49 17.00
C LEU A 62 -0.60 -11.74 17.88
N GLY A 63 -1.71 -12.34 18.27
CA GLY A 63 -1.75 -13.56 19.07
C GLY A 63 -1.88 -14.84 18.24
N LEU A 64 -1.14 -14.96 17.12
CA LEU A 64 -1.03 -16.21 16.36
C LEU A 64 -0.42 -17.31 17.22
N GLU A 65 -0.85 -18.57 17.02
CA GLU A 65 -0.41 -19.70 17.85
C GLU A 65 1.01 -20.16 17.48
N ASN A 66 1.29 -20.22 16.17
CA ASN A 66 2.53 -20.80 15.66
C ASN A 66 3.45 -19.81 14.97
N TYR A 67 3.15 -18.52 15.04
CA TYR A 67 3.94 -17.48 14.38
C TYR A 67 3.92 -16.17 15.16
N ASP A 68 4.96 -15.37 15.05
CA ASP A 68 4.98 -14.05 15.65
C ASP A 68 4.34 -13.01 14.71
N GLY A 69 3.13 -12.54 15.07
CA GLY A 69 2.42 -11.52 14.30
C GLY A 69 3.18 -10.21 14.14
N LEU A 70 4.00 -9.81 15.12
CA LEU A 70 4.87 -8.64 15.01
C LEU A 70 5.97 -8.84 13.97
N ARG A 71 6.53 -10.04 13.91
CA ARG A 71 7.52 -10.40 12.88
C ARG A 71 6.89 -10.31 11.49
N LEU A 72 5.66 -10.80 11.32
CA LEU A 72 4.93 -10.68 10.06
C LEU A 72 4.75 -9.21 9.66
N CYS A 73 4.34 -8.34 10.60
CA CYS A 73 4.19 -6.91 10.34
C CYS A 73 5.53 -6.26 9.93
N SER A 74 6.63 -6.60 10.61
CA SER A 74 7.97 -6.11 10.29
C SER A 74 8.41 -6.54 8.88
N GLN A 75 8.18 -7.79 8.53
CA GLN A 75 8.50 -8.32 7.20
C GLN A 75 7.66 -7.63 6.11
N ALA A 76 6.36 -7.40 6.37
CA ALA A 76 5.50 -6.67 5.44
C ALA A 76 5.99 -5.22 5.21
N ARG A 77 6.58 -4.57 6.21
CA ARG A 77 7.19 -3.23 6.05
C ARG A 77 8.51 -3.22 5.30
N SER A 78 9.24 -4.33 5.34
CA SER A 78 10.54 -4.46 4.66
C SER A 78 10.41 -4.75 3.17
N LEU A 79 9.31 -5.35 2.72
CA LEU A 79 9.07 -5.67 1.32
C LEU A 79 8.50 -4.47 0.56
N GLU A 80 9.05 -4.16 -0.60
CA GLU A 80 8.62 -3.02 -1.43
C GLU A 80 7.13 -3.09 -1.81
N ARG A 81 6.64 -4.27 -2.18
CA ARG A 81 5.25 -4.49 -2.58
C ARG A 81 4.23 -4.31 -1.47
N THR A 82 4.62 -4.58 -0.23
CA THR A 82 3.69 -4.57 0.93
C THR A 82 3.96 -3.45 1.92
N ARG A 83 5.10 -2.75 1.83
CA ARG A 83 5.45 -1.72 2.81
C ARG A 83 4.46 -0.56 2.91
N GLN A 84 3.71 -0.29 1.85
CA GLN A 84 2.68 0.75 1.81
C GLN A 84 1.28 0.22 2.14
N LEU A 85 1.12 -1.10 2.25
CA LEU A 85 -0.15 -1.72 2.60
C LEU A 85 -0.49 -1.37 4.05
N PRO A 86 -1.66 -0.74 4.33
CA PRO A 86 -2.06 -0.49 5.71
C PRO A 86 -2.17 -1.79 6.49
N ILE A 87 -1.69 -1.76 7.73
CA ILE A 87 -1.79 -2.89 8.68
C ILE A 87 -2.66 -2.47 9.85
N LEU A 88 -3.72 -3.22 10.09
CA LEU A 88 -4.55 -3.17 11.29
C LEU A 88 -4.24 -4.39 12.15
N ALA A 89 -3.66 -4.18 13.31
CA ALA A 89 -3.33 -5.27 14.21
C ALA A 89 -4.48 -5.58 15.17
N ILE A 90 -4.67 -6.85 15.50
CA ILE A 90 -5.60 -7.29 16.55
C ILE A 90 -4.80 -7.94 17.66
N SER A 91 -4.94 -7.42 18.89
CA SER A 91 -4.22 -7.90 20.08
C SER A 91 -5.18 -8.21 21.23
N ASP A 92 -4.73 -9.04 22.13
CA ASP A 92 -5.40 -9.25 23.41
C ASP A 92 -5.11 -8.08 24.35
N ALA A 93 -6.08 -7.72 25.22
CA ALA A 93 -6.03 -6.52 26.05
C ALA A 93 -4.85 -6.48 27.03
N ASP A 94 -4.33 -7.64 27.42
CA ASP A 94 -3.27 -7.75 28.43
C ASP A 94 -1.86 -7.56 27.85
N ASN A 95 -1.73 -7.22 26.57
CA ASN A 95 -0.45 -7.23 25.87
C ASN A 95 0.01 -5.85 25.35
N ASN A 96 -0.02 -4.85 26.23
CA ASN A 96 0.36 -3.47 25.89
C ASN A 96 1.78 -3.35 25.31
N ALA A 97 2.73 -4.17 25.76
CA ALA A 97 4.09 -4.15 25.23
C ALA A 97 4.16 -4.56 23.76
N ARG A 98 3.33 -5.51 23.31
CA ARG A 98 3.23 -5.91 21.91
C ARG A 98 2.60 -4.83 21.05
N LEU A 99 1.62 -4.12 21.60
CA LEU A 99 0.98 -3.00 20.90
C LEU A 99 1.97 -1.87 20.62
N LEU A 100 2.73 -1.45 21.62
CA LEU A 100 3.76 -0.42 21.48
C LEU A 100 4.80 -0.81 20.42
N ARG A 101 5.29 -2.06 20.47
CA ARG A 101 6.19 -2.58 19.43
C ARG A 101 5.56 -2.58 18.05
N GLY A 102 4.28 -2.92 17.92
CA GLY A 102 3.56 -2.88 16.65
C GLY A 102 3.53 -1.46 16.05
N LEU A 103 3.28 -0.46 16.86
CA LEU A 103 3.29 0.95 16.44
C LEU A 103 4.69 1.40 16.01
N GLU A 104 5.75 1.00 16.72
CA GLU A 104 7.15 1.28 16.34
C GLU A 104 7.53 0.62 15.00
N ILE A 105 7.03 -0.57 14.72
CA ILE A 105 7.23 -1.28 13.45
C ILE A 105 6.48 -0.60 12.28
N GLY A 106 5.47 0.21 12.59
CA GLY A 106 4.68 0.92 11.60
C GLY A 106 3.32 0.26 11.30
N VAL A 107 2.73 -0.41 12.27
CA VAL A 107 1.30 -0.77 12.23
C VAL A 107 0.48 0.52 12.21
N ASN A 108 -0.50 0.61 11.32
CA ASN A 108 -1.26 1.85 11.11
C ASN A 108 -2.33 2.08 12.17
N ASP A 109 -2.89 0.99 12.69
CA ASP A 109 -3.93 1.04 13.71
C ASP A 109 -4.04 -0.33 14.41
N TYR A 110 -4.75 -0.39 15.53
CA TYR A 110 -4.93 -1.62 16.28
C TYR A 110 -6.33 -1.74 16.89
N LEU A 111 -6.74 -2.97 17.17
CA LEU A 111 -7.95 -3.32 17.89
C LEU A 111 -7.63 -4.26 19.04
N LEU A 112 -8.31 -4.07 20.14
CA LEU A 112 -8.22 -4.96 21.30
C LEU A 112 -9.37 -5.98 21.31
N ARG A 113 -9.06 -7.18 21.73
CA ARG A 113 -10.10 -8.21 21.99
C ARG A 113 -10.77 -7.94 23.34
N PRO A 114 -12.07 -8.15 23.45
CA PRO A 114 -13.02 -8.61 22.41
C PRO A 114 -13.31 -7.51 21.37
N VAL A 115 -13.15 -7.84 20.08
CA VAL A 115 -13.31 -6.89 18.97
C VAL A 115 -14.80 -6.53 18.80
N ASP A 116 -15.12 -5.25 18.87
CA ASP A 116 -16.46 -4.73 18.53
C ASP A 116 -16.65 -4.68 17.01
N LYS A 117 -17.84 -5.09 16.55
CA LYS A 117 -18.21 -5.13 15.14
C LYS A 117 -18.11 -3.76 14.47
N ASN A 118 -18.66 -2.72 15.11
CA ASN A 118 -18.75 -1.39 14.52
C ASN A 118 -17.37 -0.74 14.50
N GLU A 119 -16.57 -0.97 15.54
CA GLU A 119 -15.19 -0.48 15.60
C GLU A 119 -14.32 -1.12 14.51
N LEU A 120 -14.41 -2.44 14.32
CA LEU A 120 -13.71 -3.16 13.27
C LEU A 120 -14.02 -2.58 11.89
N LEU A 121 -15.28 -2.44 11.55
CA LEU A 121 -15.72 -1.89 10.26
C LEU A 121 -15.29 -0.42 10.08
N ALA A 122 -15.40 0.40 11.12
CA ALA A 122 -15.01 1.82 11.06
C ALA A 122 -13.52 1.99 10.82
N ARG A 123 -12.67 1.20 11.51
CA ARG A 123 -11.22 1.24 11.33
C ARG A 123 -10.80 0.69 9.97
N ALA A 124 -11.38 -0.42 9.53
CA ALA A 124 -11.12 -0.98 8.20
C ALA A 124 -11.42 0.05 7.09
N ARG A 125 -12.62 0.67 7.12
CA ARG A 125 -12.99 1.74 6.17
C ARG A 125 -12.01 2.91 6.20
N THR A 126 -11.58 3.32 7.39
CA THR A 126 -10.66 4.45 7.54
C THR A 126 -9.30 4.16 6.91
N GLN A 127 -8.74 2.96 7.12
CA GLN A 127 -7.44 2.59 6.56
C GLN A 127 -7.52 2.42 5.04
N ILE A 128 -8.57 1.79 4.52
CA ILE A 128 -8.79 1.63 3.08
C ILE A 128 -8.95 2.99 2.40
N ARG A 129 -9.72 3.91 2.99
CA ARG A 129 -9.90 5.27 2.45
C ARG A 129 -8.59 6.06 2.42
N LYS A 130 -7.79 6.00 3.49
CA LYS A 130 -6.48 6.65 3.53
C LYS A 130 -5.55 6.13 2.44
N ARG A 131 -5.49 4.82 2.23
CA ARG A 131 -4.69 4.21 1.17
C ARG A 131 -5.11 4.72 -0.20
N ARG A 132 -6.39 4.59 -0.54
CA ARG A 132 -6.92 5.02 -1.84
C ARG A 132 -6.67 6.50 -2.10
N TYR A 133 -6.81 7.34 -1.09
CA TYR A 133 -6.49 8.77 -1.20
C TYR A 133 -5.00 8.99 -1.50
N THR A 134 -4.11 8.29 -0.82
CA THR A 134 -2.67 8.38 -1.06
C THR A 134 -2.30 7.88 -2.46
N ASP A 135 -2.90 6.79 -2.91
CA ASP A 135 -2.68 6.25 -4.26
C ASP A 135 -3.16 7.24 -5.32
N HIS A 136 -4.35 7.83 -5.17
CA HIS A 136 -4.84 8.90 -6.06
C HIS A 136 -3.92 10.12 -6.12
N LEU A 137 -3.37 10.55 -4.98
CA LEU A 137 -2.42 11.66 -4.97
C LEU A 137 -1.15 11.32 -5.76
N ARG A 138 -0.63 10.10 -5.61
CA ARG A 138 0.54 9.63 -6.37
C ARG A 138 0.27 9.60 -7.86
N ASP A 139 -0.87 9.04 -8.26
CA ASP A 139 -1.27 8.96 -9.67
C ASP A 139 -1.41 10.36 -10.26
N ASN A 140 -2.01 11.30 -9.54
CA ASN A 140 -2.13 12.68 -9.99
C ASN A 140 -0.77 13.38 -10.15
N VAL A 141 0.16 13.16 -9.21
CA VAL A 141 1.52 13.70 -9.31
C VAL A 141 2.25 13.07 -10.51
N GLN A 142 2.17 11.76 -10.67
CA GLN A 142 2.79 11.05 -11.79
C GLN A 142 2.25 11.53 -13.13
N ASN A 143 0.92 11.63 -13.28
CA ASN A 143 0.27 12.15 -14.48
C ASN A 143 0.68 13.61 -14.76
N SER A 144 0.82 14.44 -13.72
CA SER A 144 1.25 15.83 -13.86
C SER A 144 2.70 15.91 -14.35
N ILE A 145 3.58 15.04 -13.87
CA ILE A 145 4.97 14.93 -14.34
C ILE A 145 4.97 14.50 -15.80
N GLU A 146 4.24 13.45 -16.16
CA GLU A 146 4.16 12.97 -17.54
C GLU A 146 3.67 14.05 -18.51
N MET A 147 2.61 14.78 -18.15
CA MET A 147 2.13 15.91 -18.96
C MET A 147 3.16 17.04 -19.08
N ALA A 148 3.99 17.25 -18.07
CA ALA A 148 5.02 18.28 -18.09
C ALA A 148 6.24 17.92 -18.95
N ILE A 149 6.48 16.63 -19.19
CA ILE A 149 7.69 16.14 -19.90
C ILE A 149 7.39 15.50 -21.26
N THR A 150 6.11 15.23 -21.60
CA THR A 150 5.72 14.64 -22.88
C THR A 150 5.02 15.66 -23.80
N ASP A 151 5.10 15.42 -25.09
CA ASP A 151 4.34 16.10 -26.12
C ASP A 151 3.00 15.37 -26.32
N ALA A 152 1.90 16.10 -26.21
CA ALA A 152 0.55 15.53 -26.24
C ALA A 152 0.15 14.91 -27.59
N LEU A 153 0.79 15.31 -28.68
CA LEU A 153 0.49 14.83 -30.02
C LEU A 153 1.23 13.52 -30.34
N THR A 154 2.50 13.45 -29.97
CA THR A 154 3.39 12.36 -30.38
C THR A 154 3.62 11.32 -29.25
N GLY A 155 3.35 11.68 -27.99
CA GLY A 155 3.68 10.87 -26.82
C GLY A 155 5.19 10.78 -26.51
N LEU A 156 6.04 11.48 -27.28
CA LEU A 156 7.47 11.56 -27.04
C LEU A 156 7.79 12.61 -25.98
N HIS A 157 9.01 12.58 -25.46
CA HIS A 157 9.44 13.62 -24.55
C HIS A 157 9.47 14.99 -25.26
N ASN A 158 8.96 16.02 -24.58
CA ASN A 158 8.92 17.36 -25.12
C ASN A 158 10.32 18.03 -25.13
N ARG A 159 10.41 19.15 -25.84
CA ARG A 159 11.66 19.91 -25.98
C ARG A 159 12.28 20.29 -24.62
N ARG A 160 11.47 20.69 -23.66
CA ARG A 160 11.94 21.08 -22.31
C ARG A 160 12.64 19.94 -21.58
N TYR A 161 12.07 18.75 -21.64
CA TYR A 161 12.69 17.54 -21.08
C TYR A 161 14.02 17.24 -21.77
N MET A 162 14.04 17.27 -23.10
CA MET A 162 15.25 17.02 -23.89
C MET A 162 16.39 18.00 -23.51
N GLU A 163 16.11 19.30 -23.42
CA GLU A 163 17.11 20.32 -23.09
C GLU A 163 17.71 20.07 -21.68
N THR A 164 16.86 19.77 -20.69
CA THR A 164 17.32 19.49 -19.32
C THR A 164 18.12 18.19 -19.23
N HIS A 165 17.64 17.15 -19.90
CA HIS A 165 18.25 15.84 -19.85
C HIS A 165 19.58 15.80 -20.62
N LEU A 166 19.65 16.46 -21.76
CA LEU A 166 20.86 16.59 -22.56
C LEU A 166 21.97 17.30 -21.77
N ALA A 167 21.67 18.38 -21.07
CA ALA A 167 22.63 19.08 -20.23
C ALA A 167 23.24 18.14 -19.16
N THR A 168 22.37 17.37 -18.48
CA THR A 168 22.78 16.39 -17.47
C THR A 168 23.68 15.28 -18.08
N LEU A 169 23.29 14.75 -19.23
CA LEU A 169 24.07 13.72 -19.93
C LEU A 169 25.44 14.25 -20.40
N ALA A 170 25.49 15.49 -20.89
CA ALA A 170 26.74 16.13 -21.31
C ALA A 170 27.71 16.31 -20.13
N GLU A 171 27.22 16.74 -18.98
CA GLU A 171 27.97 16.86 -17.75
C GLU A 171 28.52 15.51 -17.26
N GLN A 172 27.64 14.48 -17.24
CA GLN A 172 28.04 13.13 -16.87
C GLN A 172 29.07 12.52 -17.83
N ALA A 173 28.93 12.75 -19.13
CA ALA A 173 29.85 12.28 -20.13
C ALA A 173 31.24 12.94 -19.93
N SER A 174 31.25 14.25 -19.70
CA SER A 174 32.49 15.01 -19.44
C SER A 174 33.17 14.53 -18.15
N SER A 175 32.43 14.39 -17.06
CA SER A 175 32.99 13.99 -15.75
C SER A 175 33.46 12.54 -15.71
N ARG A 176 32.89 11.66 -16.52
CA ARG A 176 33.24 10.22 -16.56
C ARG A 176 34.13 9.85 -17.76
N GLY A 177 34.50 10.81 -18.61
CA GLY A 177 35.29 10.58 -19.82
C GLY A 177 34.60 9.62 -20.82
N LYS A 178 33.26 9.58 -20.84
CA LYS A 178 32.50 8.73 -21.76
C LYS A 178 32.00 9.54 -22.95
N PRO A 179 32.01 8.96 -24.18
CA PRO A 179 31.49 9.65 -25.35
C PRO A 179 29.98 9.81 -25.25
N LEU A 180 29.45 10.96 -25.70
CA LEU A 180 28.04 11.24 -25.89
C LEU A 180 27.81 11.50 -27.38
N ALA A 181 26.82 10.83 -27.97
CA ALA A 181 26.39 11.07 -29.35
C ALA A 181 24.94 11.63 -29.34
N LEU A 182 24.67 12.60 -30.19
CA LEU A 182 23.38 13.19 -30.42
C LEU A 182 23.00 13.01 -31.89
N MET A 183 21.75 12.52 -32.14
CA MET A 183 21.18 12.45 -33.46
C MET A 183 19.93 13.35 -33.53
N MET A 184 19.88 14.19 -34.55
CA MET A 184 18.70 15.01 -34.83
C MET A 184 18.08 14.55 -36.16
N LEU A 185 16.76 14.32 -36.14
CA LEU A 185 16.01 13.93 -37.34
C LEU A 185 14.92 14.96 -37.57
N ASP A 186 14.74 15.36 -38.81
CA ASP A 186 13.64 16.19 -39.27
C ASP A 186 12.83 15.43 -40.35
N ILE A 187 11.53 15.66 -40.38
CA ILE A 187 10.62 15.03 -41.34
C ILE A 187 10.03 16.14 -42.19
N ASP A 188 10.41 16.16 -43.45
CA ASP A 188 9.90 17.09 -44.47
C ASP A 188 8.44 16.76 -44.86
#